data_69a9f0a7ba988a015988273ae2f01a67
#
_entry.id   69a9f0a7ba988a015988273ae2f01a67
#
_cell.length_a   1.000
_cell.length_b   1.000
_cell.length_c   1.000
_cell.angle_alpha   90.00
_cell.angle_beta   90.00
_cell.angle_gamma   90.00
#
_symmetry.space_group_name_H-M   'P 1'
#
loop_
_entity.id
_entity.type
_entity.pdbx_description
1 polymer ?
#
loop_
_entity_poly.entity_id
_entity_poly.type
_entity_poly.pdbx_seq_one_letter_code
_entity_poly.pdbx_strand_id
1 'polypeptide(L)'
;MKTSEDLKQILERIDHRGYPAYKDTRGVYQFGTYILGIDHVQGDPFAAPSRLHIQVAGRAVRIPKELYDSKHKKTAVADYLLRNFAKQLERHSFQAHGSGKSGIIQVTRCDQEVLERTACEIDEKTGDVTVRFEVGFPARGRTIQAGELVKILYQYLPACVEKALYYKNMDRNAVKQAAELSVDQEYIREQLKKEGLVAFVADGSILPRESGVSQRPMKDAVPFASPDSMRITMKLPYKGMLTGMGIRKGVTLIVGGGYHGKSTLLKALESGVYPHVAGDGREYVVTDDTAMKIRAEDGRSIRHTDISMFINDLPNGKDTYAFDTEDASGSTSQAANVIESMEAGTQVFLIDEDTSATNFMVRDELMQQVIHRDMEPITPFIERVRELYREYGISTVLVAGSSGSYFQIADQIVQMDKYVPKEITEFAKKAAADYPALKFPEEKPKEPSYDRKVRRNPGIRQKGRVKLKTMGRDAIMIGHETIDLRYVEQLVDSEQLNTLGQIVRFLEEEIFDGKKTLGQAVEQAEKLLDKRGPAGMCEGNIVPGNLARPRIQEIYACMNRYRKLGTDRKERG
;
A
#
# COMPACT_ATOMS: atom_id res chain seq x y z
N MET A 1 -28.25 1.77 -26.81
CA MET A 1 -27.89 2.63 -25.64
C MET A 1 -29.03 3.62 -25.50
N LYS A 2 -29.53 3.80 -24.27
CA LYS A 2 -30.58 4.78 -23.96
C LYS A 2 -30.02 6.21 -23.99
N THR A 3 -30.89 7.19 -24.15
CA THR A 3 -30.53 8.62 -24.09
C THR A 3 -30.72 9.19 -22.69
N SER A 4 -30.19 10.38 -22.42
CA SER A 4 -30.48 11.12 -21.21
C SER A 4 -31.96 11.45 -21.05
N GLU A 5 -32.69 11.66 -22.17
CA GLU A 5 -34.13 11.89 -22.16
C GLU A 5 -34.92 10.66 -21.71
N ASP A 6 -34.50 9.46 -22.15
CA ASP A 6 -35.09 8.19 -21.69
C ASP A 6 -34.96 8.04 -20.15
N LEU A 7 -33.79 8.42 -19.58
CA LEU A 7 -33.58 8.40 -18.12
C LEU A 7 -34.51 9.41 -17.42
N LYS A 8 -34.66 10.61 -17.98
CA LYS A 8 -35.55 11.64 -17.44
C LYS A 8 -37.00 11.19 -17.39
N GLN A 9 -37.48 10.58 -18.46
CA GLN A 9 -38.84 9.99 -18.50
C GLN A 9 -39.02 8.87 -17.47
N ILE A 10 -38.00 8.03 -17.28
CA ILE A 10 -38.05 7.01 -16.22
C ILE A 10 -38.18 7.68 -14.86
N LEU A 11 -37.37 8.72 -14.57
CA LEU A 11 -37.39 9.44 -13.28
C LEU A 11 -38.76 10.10 -13.05
N GLU A 12 -39.32 10.76 -14.04
CA GLU A 12 -40.67 11.38 -13.98
C GLU A 12 -41.75 10.33 -13.68
N ARG A 13 -41.69 9.16 -14.33
CA ARG A 13 -42.64 8.06 -14.13
C ARG A 13 -42.60 7.45 -12.74
N ILE A 14 -41.40 7.40 -12.09
CA ILE A 14 -41.21 6.79 -10.76
C ILE A 14 -41.29 7.79 -9.63
N ASP A 15 -41.44 9.08 -9.91
CA ASP A 15 -41.52 10.10 -8.89
C ASP A 15 -42.68 9.83 -7.91
N HIS A 16 -42.46 10.14 -6.65
CA HIS A 16 -43.39 9.84 -5.55
C HIS A 16 -43.73 8.35 -5.33
N ARG A 17 -43.10 7.41 -6.04
CA ARG A 17 -43.22 5.97 -5.78
C ARG A 17 -42.33 5.53 -4.62
N GLY A 18 -42.50 4.28 -4.18
CA GLY A 18 -41.61 3.66 -3.20
C GLY A 18 -40.18 3.51 -3.71
N TYR A 19 -39.20 3.66 -2.83
CA TYR A 19 -37.77 3.69 -3.14
C TYR A 19 -37.26 2.56 -4.07
N PRO A 20 -37.74 1.29 -3.96
CA PRO A 20 -37.31 0.22 -4.86
C PRO A 20 -37.51 0.49 -6.36
N ALA A 21 -38.43 1.41 -6.73
CA ALA A 21 -38.65 1.76 -8.14
C ALA A 21 -37.44 2.48 -8.77
N TYR A 22 -36.50 3.01 -7.99
CA TYR A 22 -35.23 3.49 -8.53
C TYR A 22 -34.43 2.42 -9.29
N LYS A 23 -34.67 1.13 -9.07
CA LYS A 23 -34.02 0.05 -9.83
C LYS A 23 -34.31 0.13 -11.34
N ASP A 24 -35.41 0.77 -11.75
CA ASP A 24 -35.75 0.99 -13.17
C ASP A 24 -34.73 1.91 -13.85
N THR A 25 -34.00 2.74 -13.11
CA THR A 25 -32.96 3.63 -13.63
C THR A 25 -31.65 2.92 -13.98
N ARG A 26 -31.48 1.65 -13.58
CA ARG A 26 -30.25 0.90 -13.90
C ARG A 26 -30.06 0.79 -15.41
N GLY A 27 -28.87 1.14 -15.90
CA GLY A 27 -28.56 1.11 -17.31
C GLY A 27 -27.45 2.05 -17.72
N VAL A 28 -27.26 2.18 -19.04
CA VAL A 28 -26.23 3.03 -19.66
C VAL A 28 -26.91 4.04 -20.56
N TYR A 29 -26.56 5.31 -20.39
CA TYR A 29 -27.23 6.45 -20.98
C TYR A 29 -26.22 7.40 -21.64
N GLN A 30 -26.57 7.88 -22.84
CA GLN A 30 -25.79 8.90 -23.54
C GLN A 30 -26.17 10.30 -23.03
N PHE A 31 -25.19 11.01 -22.48
CA PHE A 31 -25.28 12.38 -21.99
C PHE A 31 -24.39 13.32 -22.85
N GLY A 32 -24.90 13.73 -24.01
CA GLY A 32 -24.12 14.58 -24.92
C GLY A 32 -22.77 13.97 -25.26
N THR A 33 -21.69 14.48 -24.66
CA THR A 33 -20.28 14.08 -24.92
C THR A 33 -19.74 12.97 -24.05
N TYR A 34 -20.52 12.49 -23.06
CA TYR A 34 -20.12 11.38 -22.19
C TYR A 34 -21.24 10.35 -22.04
N ILE A 35 -20.88 9.20 -21.55
CA ILE A 35 -21.78 8.11 -21.17
C ILE A 35 -21.90 8.09 -19.65
N LEU A 36 -23.14 8.00 -19.13
CA LEU A 36 -23.43 7.75 -17.73
C LEU A 36 -23.94 6.32 -17.57
N GLY A 37 -23.24 5.51 -16.75
CA GLY A 37 -23.72 4.21 -16.33
C GLY A 37 -24.23 4.27 -14.88
N ILE A 38 -25.41 3.67 -14.64
CA ILE A 38 -25.96 3.39 -13.31
C ILE A 38 -25.80 1.89 -13.07
N ASP A 39 -24.72 1.49 -12.41
CA ASP A 39 -24.31 0.09 -12.28
C ASP A 39 -25.05 -0.64 -11.16
N HIS A 40 -25.24 0.06 -10.04
CA HIS A 40 -25.95 -0.44 -8.89
C HIS A 40 -26.80 0.65 -8.26
N VAL A 41 -28.06 0.32 -7.98
CA VAL A 41 -28.99 1.20 -7.26
C VAL A 41 -29.14 0.72 -5.84
N GLN A 42 -28.95 1.61 -4.87
CA GLN A 42 -29.16 1.31 -3.45
C GLN A 42 -30.60 0.88 -3.18
N GLY A 43 -30.77 -0.04 -2.23
CA GLY A 43 -32.10 -0.59 -1.93
C GLY A 43 -32.98 0.25 -1.01
N ASP A 44 -32.35 1.19 -0.28
CA ASP A 44 -32.98 2.03 0.76
C ASP A 44 -32.15 3.31 0.92
N PRO A 45 -32.73 4.48 1.28
CA PRO A 45 -32.00 5.74 1.44
C PRO A 45 -30.87 5.70 2.49
N PHE A 46 -30.92 4.75 3.43
CA PHE A 46 -29.92 4.59 4.49
C PHE A 46 -28.84 3.57 4.15
N ALA A 47 -29.02 2.80 3.07
CA ALA A 47 -28.03 1.83 2.57
C ALA A 47 -26.80 2.53 1.96
N ALA A 48 -25.79 1.75 1.55
CA ALA A 48 -24.65 2.28 0.80
C ALA A 48 -25.14 2.96 -0.50
N PRO A 49 -24.56 4.10 -0.91
CA PRO A 49 -25.01 4.84 -2.08
C PRO A 49 -24.99 4.02 -3.38
N SER A 50 -25.75 4.47 -4.37
CA SER A 50 -25.77 3.90 -5.71
C SER A 50 -24.42 4.10 -6.38
N ARG A 51 -23.96 3.11 -7.16
CA ARG A 51 -22.68 3.14 -7.88
C ARG A 51 -22.91 3.49 -9.34
N LEU A 52 -22.20 4.52 -9.77
CA LEU A 52 -22.28 5.07 -11.11
C LEU A 52 -20.87 5.14 -11.72
N HIS A 53 -20.84 5.20 -13.07
CA HIS A 53 -19.62 5.57 -13.78
C HIS A 53 -19.92 6.58 -14.90
N ILE A 54 -18.90 7.35 -15.23
CA ILE A 54 -18.86 8.22 -16.41
C ILE A 54 -17.75 7.70 -17.30
N GLN A 55 -18.03 7.62 -18.60
CA GLN A 55 -17.03 7.39 -19.63
C GLN A 55 -17.03 8.55 -20.60
N VAL A 56 -15.87 9.20 -20.73
CA VAL A 56 -15.64 10.30 -21.68
C VAL A 56 -14.67 9.81 -22.75
N ALA A 57 -15.09 9.88 -24.02
CA ALA A 57 -14.23 9.48 -25.14
C ALA A 57 -12.96 10.35 -25.22
N GLY A 58 -11.80 9.76 -25.50
CA GLY A 58 -10.51 10.46 -25.56
C GLY A 58 -10.50 11.65 -26.53
N ARG A 59 -11.24 11.55 -27.66
CA ARG A 59 -11.46 12.66 -28.60
C ARG A 59 -12.18 13.88 -27.99
N ALA A 60 -12.90 13.68 -26.88
CA ALA A 60 -13.56 14.76 -26.13
C ALA A 60 -12.70 15.22 -24.94
N VAL A 61 -12.05 14.30 -24.21
CA VAL A 61 -11.10 14.58 -23.13
C VAL A 61 -9.91 15.40 -23.63
N ARG A 62 -9.28 14.99 -24.74
CA ARG A 62 -8.17 15.64 -25.43
C ARG A 62 -6.90 15.86 -24.58
N ILE A 63 -6.60 14.96 -23.65
CA ILE A 63 -5.30 14.94 -23.00
C ILE A 63 -4.24 14.52 -24.03
N PRO A 64 -3.13 15.27 -24.18
CA PRO A 64 -2.02 14.88 -25.06
C PRO A 64 -1.48 13.49 -24.70
N LYS A 65 -1.23 12.66 -25.73
CA LYS A 65 -0.79 11.27 -25.55
C LYS A 65 0.51 11.15 -24.75
N GLU A 66 1.44 12.08 -24.92
CA GLU A 66 2.71 12.15 -24.22
C GLU A 66 2.58 12.29 -22.69
N LEU A 67 1.40 12.67 -22.19
CA LEU A 67 1.13 12.78 -20.75
C LEU A 67 0.64 11.48 -20.12
N TYR A 68 0.34 10.43 -20.92
CA TYR A 68 -0.10 9.12 -20.43
C TYR A 68 0.43 7.94 -21.27
N ASP A 69 1.58 8.11 -21.91
CA ASP A 69 2.22 7.13 -22.80
C ASP A 69 3.00 6.01 -22.05
N SER A 70 3.07 6.07 -20.74
CA SER A 70 3.68 5.06 -19.88
C SER A 70 2.79 4.78 -18.66
N LYS A 71 3.00 3.63 -17.99
CA LYS A 71 2.19 3.21 -16.86
C LYS A 71 2.21 4.26 -15.73
N HIS A 72 3.40 4.76 -15.36
CA HIS A 72 3.55 5.73 -14.27
C HIS A 72 2.90 7.07 -14.61
N LYS A 73 3.10 7.61 -15.83
CA LYS A 73 2.42 8.83 -16.28
C LYS A 73 0.90 8.66 -16.30
N LYS A 74 0.41 7.55 -16.87
CA LYS A 74 -1.01 7.24 -16.91
C LYS A 74 -1.62 7.21 -15.51
N THR A 75 -0.96 6.56 -14.55
CA THR A 75 -1.42 6.50 -13.16
C THR A 75 -1.43 7.88 -12.52
N ALA A 76 -0.39 8.69 -12.70
CA ALA A 76 -0.29 10.04 -12.13
C ALA A 76 -1.35 10.99 -12.71
N VAL A 77 -1.61 10.92 -14.03
CA VAL A 77 -2.64 11.75 -14.66
C VAL A 77 -4.04 11.29 -14.24
N ALA A 78 -4.29 9.97 -14.14
CA ALA A 78 -5.56 9.45 -13.64
C ALA A 78 -5.81 9.88 -12.18
N ASP A 79 -4.80 9.83 -11.33
CA ASP A 79 -4.86 10.34 -9.95
C ASP A 79 -5.16 11.85 -9.90
N TYR A 80 -4.51 12.64 -10.76
CA TYR A 80 -4.81 14.08 -10.87
C TYR A 80 -6.28 14.33 -11.27
N LEU A 81 -6.78 13.59 -12.29
CA LEU A 81 -8.17 13.70 -12.71
C LEU A 81 -9.14 13.35 -11.60
N LEU A 82 -8.85 12.28 -10.87
CA LEU A 82 -9.65 11.82 -9.75
C LEU A 82 -9.74 12.87 -8.64
N ARG A 83 -8.60 13.45 -8.24
CA ARG A 83 -8.54 14.53 -7.25
C ARG A 83 -9.31 15.78 -7.69
N ASN A 84 -9.17 16.15 -8.96
CA ASN A 84 -9.88 17.29 -9.52
C ASN A 84 -11.39 17.01 -9.57
N PHE A 85 -11.80 15.81 -9.98
CA PHE A 85 -13.21 15.41 -9.99
C PHE A 85 -13.80 15.38 -8.56
N ALA A 86 -13.09 14.82 -7.59
CA ALA A 86 -13.48 14.82 -6.18
C ALA A 86 -13.73 16.25 -5.68
N LYS A 87 -12.82 17.19 -5.97
CA LYS A 87 -12.94 18.59 -5.60
C LYS A 87 -14.18 19.28 -6.22
N GLN A 88 -14.55 18.88 -7.44
CA GLN A 88 -15.79 19.41 -8.05
C GLN A 88 -17.04 18.79 -7.41
N LEU A 89 -17.05 17.49 -7.16
CA LEU A 89 -18.19 16.79 -6.52
C LEU A 89 -18.45 17.32 -5.11
N GLU A 90 -17.41 17.57 -4.31
CA GLU A 90 -17.54 18.11 -2.94
C GLU A 90 -18.32 19.43 -2.89
N ARG A 91 -18.25 20.25 -3.93
CA ARG A 91 -19.00 21.52 -4.03
C ARG A 91 -20.51 21.33 -4.14
N HIS A 92 -20.94 20.16 -4.61
CA HIS A 92 -22.36 19.84 -4.86
C HIS A 92 -22.90 18.74 -3.94
N SER A 93 -22.04 18.08 -3.16
CA SER A 93 -22.51 17.06 -2.23
C SER A 93 -23.45 17.66 -1.18
N PHE A 94 -24.55 16.96 -0.94
CA PHE A 94 -25.66 17.39 -0.06
C PHE A 94 -26.43 18.67 -0.47
N GLN A 95 -26.23 19.22 -1.67
CA GLN A 95 -27.09 20.29 -2.18
C GLN A 95 -28.48 19.79 -2.59
N ALA A 96 -28.59 18.55 -3.00
CA ALA A 96 -29.86 17.86 -3.17
C ALA A 96 -30.33 17.29 -1.82
N HIS A 97 -31.59 17.54 -1.48
CA HIS A 97 -32.13 17.23 -0.15
C HIS A 97 -32.82 15.87 -0.10
N GLY A 98 -32.86 15.29 1.10
CA GLY A 98 -33.59 14.05 1.35
C GLY A 98 -33.18 13.35 2.65
N SER A 99 -33.76 12.16 2.86
CA SER A 99 -33.52 11.33 4.05
C SER A 99 -32.27 10.48 3.90
N GLY A 100 -31.63 10.15 5.01
CA GLY A 100 -30.48 9.24 5.05
C GLY A 100 -29.30 9.77 4.28
N LYS A 101 -28.84 9.00 3.30
CA LYS A 101 -27.69 9.35 2.43
C LYS A 101 -28.10 10.11 1.16
N SER A 102 -29.33 10.59 1.06
CA SER A 102 -29.80 11.38 -0.06
C SER A 102 -28.89 12.59 -0.34
N GLY A 103 -28.59 12.84 -1.59
CA GLY A 103 -27.80 13.97 -2.01
C GLY A 103 -26.29 13.83 -1.83
N ILE A 104 -25.78 12.74 -1.23
CA ILE A 104 -24.36 12.42 -1.26
C ILE A 104 -23.92 12.26 -2.72
N ILE A 105 -22.84 12.93 -3.10
CA ILE A 105 -22.12 12.69 -4.34
C ILE A 105 -20.65 12.58 -3.93
N GLN A 106 -20.07 11.41 -4.09
CA GLN A 106 -18.70 11.17 -3.62
C GLN A 106 -17.92 10.23 -4.54
N VAL A 107 -16.61 10.38 -4.49
CA VAL A 107 -15.64 9.50 -5.13
C VAL A 107 -14.51 9.25 -4.13
N THR A 108 -13.61 8.36 -4.43
CA THR A 108 -12.39 8.11 -3.65
C THR A 108 -11.73 9.41 -3.19
N ARG A 109 -11.40 9.47 -1.91
CA ARG A 109 -10.56 10.50 -1.33
C ARG A 109 -9.13 10.00 -1.31
N CYS A 110 -8.32 10.51 -2.24
CA CYS A 110 -6.89 10.19 -2.30
C CYS A 110 -6.13 10.92 -1.19
N ASP A 111 -5.22 10.22 -0.51
CA ASP A 111 -4.22 10.82 0.37
C ASP A 111 -3.01 11.31 -0.44
N GLN A 112 -1.80 11.31 0.08
CA GLN A 112 -0.63 11.89 -0.59
C GLN A 112 0.01 10.95 -1.62
N GLU A 113 -0.21 9.65 -1.47
CA GLU A 113 0.32 8.63 -2.37
C GLU A 113 -0.49 8.55 -3.68
N VAL A 114 0.24 8.32 -4.77
CA VAL A 114 -0.34 8.12 -6.11
C VAL A 114 -0.45 6.62 -6.37
N LEU A 115 -1.68 6.11 -6.46
CA LEU A 115 -1.98 4.69 -6.64
C LEU A 115 -2.75 4.43 -7.93
N GLU A 116 -2.52 3.28 -8.56
CA GLU A 116 -3.35 2.77 -9.65
C GLU A 116 -4.72 2.36 -9.07
N ARG A 117 -5.81 3.03 -9.51
CA ARG A 117 -7.16 2.89 -8.94
C ARG A 117 -8.21 2.62 -10.01
N THR A 118 -9.24 1.87 -9.63
CA THR A 118 -10.44 1.73 -10.47
C THR A 118 -11.35 2.96 -10.43
N ALA A 119 -11.17 3.86 -9.47
CA ALA A 119 -11.96 5.11 -9.37
C ALA A 119 -11.78 6.00 -10.61
N CYS A 120 -10.57 6.05 -11.18
CA CYS A 120 -10.29 6.76 -12.44
C CYS A 120 -9.29 5.97 -13.27
N GLU A 121 -9.66 5.66 -14.51
CA GLU A 121 -8.82 4.92 -15.44
C GLU A 121 -8.74 5.67 -16.78
N ILE A 122 -7.59 5.63 -17.42
CA ILE A 122 -7.35 6.15 -18.78
C ILE A 122 -7.03 4.95 -19.66
N ASP A 123 -7.80 4.77 -20.74
CA ASP A 123 -7.48 3.76 -21.75
C ASP A 123 -6.24 4.21 -22.53
N GLU A 124 -5.23 3.36 -22.55
CA GLU A 124 -3.93 3.69 -23.15
C GLU A 124 -4.03 3.89 -24.69
N LYS A 125 -4.94 3.19 -25.36
CA LYS A 125 -5.06 3.23 -26.82
C LYS A 125 -5.93 4.38 -27.29
N THR A 126 -7.08 4.56 -26.64
CA THR A 126 -8.11 5.52 -27.09
C THR A 126 -8.04 6.85 -26.34
N GLY A 127 -7.42 6.89 -25.16
CA GLY A 127 -7.44 8.04 -24.26
C GLY A 127 -8.80 8.25 -23.58
N ASP A 128 -9.70 7.28 -23.67
CA ASP A 128 -10.98 7.33 -22.95
C ASP A 128 -10.74 7.37 -21.45
N VAL A 129 -11.50 8.22 -20.76
CA VAL A 129 -11.43 8.34 -19.31
C VAL A 129 -12.69 7.76 -18.70
N THR A 130 -12.53 6.80 -17.80
CA THR A 130 -13.63 6.25 -16.99
C THR A 130 -13.46 6.67 -15.55
N VAL A 131 -14.48 7.30 -14.96
CA VAL A 131 -14.53 7.67 -13.55
C VAL A 131 -15.71 6.99 -12.88
N ARG A 132 -15.47 6.30 -11.75
CA ARG A 132 -16.49 5.61 -10.96
C ARG A 132 -16.68 6.34 -9.64
N PHE A 133 -17.94 6.58 -9.28
CA PHE A 133 -18.32 7.37 -8.13
C PHE A 133 -19.66 6.89 -7.54
N GLU A 134 -20.04 7.48 -6.43
CA GLU A 134 -21.26 7.10 -5.72
C GLU A 134 -22.23 8.28 -5.58
N VAL A 135 -23.52 7.98 -5.69
CA VAL A 135 -24.61 8.93 -5.50
C VAL A 135 -25.67 8.37 -4.58
N GLY A 136 -25.99 9.10 -3.52
CA GLY A 136 -27.12 8.81 -2.68
C GLY A 136 -28.42 9.28 -3.34
N PHE A 137 -29.24 8.37 -3.84
CA PHE A 137 -30.47 8.69 -4.54
C PHE A 137 -31.50 9.30 -3.59
N PRO A 138 -32.04 10.50 -3.91
CA PRO A 138 -32.86 11.27 -3.01
C PRO A 138 -34.24 10.66 -2.72
N ALA A 139 -34.64 10.73 -1.44
CA ALA A 139 -35.98 10.33 -1.01
C ALA A 139 -36.44 11.15 0.19
N ARG A 140 -37.76 11.29 0.35
CA ARG A 140 -38.39 11.77 1.59
C ARG A 140 -38.96 10.56 2.34
N GLY A 141 -38.35 10.19 3.49
CA GLY A 141 -38.56 8.88 4.06
C GLY A 141 -38.12 7.78 3.09
N ARG A 142 -39.04 7.00 2.58
CA ARG A 142 -38.80 5.98 1.52
C ARG A 142 -39.54 6.28 0.21
N THR A 143 -39.99 7.51 0.04
CA THR A 143 -40.66 8.00 -1.17
C THR A 143 -39.68 8.71 -2.07
N ILE A 144 -39.59 8.34 -3.33
CA ILE A 144 -38.69 8.89 -4.34
C ILE A 144 -38.91 10.39 -4.49
N GLN A 145 -37.82 11.13 -4.57
CA GLN A 145 -37.77 12.54 -4.98
C GLN A 145 -36.95 12.68 -6.27
N ALA A 146 -37.59 12.37 -7.39
CA ALA A 146 -36.93 12.34 -8.68
C ALA A 146 -36.39 13.72 -9.10
N GLY A 147 -37.07 14.81 -8.76
CA GLY A 147 -36.61 16.16 -9.03
C GLY A 147 -35.25 16.50 -8.41
N GLU A 148 -34.96 15.98 -7.21
CA GLU A 148 -33.64 16.15 -6.57
C GLU A 148 -32.56 15.32 -7.30
N LEU A 149 -32.86 14.11 -7.76
CA LEU A 149 -31.94 13.31 -8.55
C LEU A 149 -31.67 13.93 -9.93
N VAL A 150 -32.69 14.54 -10.54
CA VAL A 150 -32.53 15.31 -11.79
C VAL A 150 -31.55 16.47 -11.60
N LYS A 151 -31.59 17.21 -10.48
CA LYS A 151 -30.58 18.24 -10.20
C LYS A 151 -29.17 17.65 -10.19
N ILE A 152 -28.98 16.50 -9.51
CA ILE A 152 -27.69 15.83 -9.45
C ILE A 152 -27.20 15.43 -10.86
N LEU A 153 -28.01 14.69 -11.60
CA LEU A 153 -27.59 14.06 -12.86
C LEU A 153 -27.55 15.03 -14.06
N TYR A 154 -28.37 16.07 -14.06
CA TYR A 154 -28.52 16.98 -15.22
C TYR A 154 -27.97 18.40 -14.99
N GLN A 155 -27.66 18.78 -13.75
CA GLN A 155 -27.09 20.11 -13.44
C GLN A 155 -25.70 19.99 -12.81
N TYR A 156 -25.57 19.27 -11.69
CA TYR A 156 -24.30 19.21 -10.95
C TYR A 156 -23.26 18.34 -11.64
N LEU A 157 -23.64 17.13 -12.04
CA LEU A 157 -22.72 16.18 -12.65
C LEU A 157 -22.14 16.66 -13.99
N PRO A 158 -22.92 17.22 -14.95
CA PRO A 158 -22.36 17.78 -16.17
C PRO A 158 -21.34 18.87 -15.91
N ALA A 159 -21.61 19.78 -14.95
CA ALA A 159 -20.67 20.84 -14.56
C ALA A 159 -19.37 20.28 -13.98
N CYS A 160 -19.44 19.21 -13.17
CA CYS A 160 -18.26 18.52 -12.64
C CYS A 160 -17.46 17.85 -13.76
N VAL A 161 -18.12 17.16 -14.68
CA VAL A 161 -17.48 16.50 -15.84
C VAL A 161 -16.77 17.55 -16.70
N GLU A 162 -17.44 18.64 -17.01
CA GLU A 162 -16.88 19.71 -17.86
C GLU A 162 -15.63 20.33 -17.25
N LYS A 163 -15.64 20.60 -15.94
CA LYS A 163 -14.50 21.24 -15.25
C LYS A 163 -13.36 20.27 -14.96
N ALA A 164 -13.67 19.00 -14.67
CA ALA A 164 -12.67 18.07 -14.17
C ALA A 164 -12.09 17.14 -15.24
N LEU A 165 -12.84 16.79 -16.29
CA LEU A 165 -12.46 15.75 -17.23
C LEU A 165 -12.14 16.24 -18.65
N TYR A 166 -12.39 17.50 -18.99
CA TYR A 166 -11.99 18.06 -20.28
C TYR A 166 -10.69 18.84 -20.15
N TYR A 167 -9.64 18.43 -20.86
CA TYR A 167 -8.29 19.02 -20.77
C TYR A 167 -8.27 20.54 -21.00
N LYS A 168 -9.14 21.04 -21.87
CA LYS A 168 -9.27 22.49 -22.13
C LYS A 168 -9.65 23.34 -20.90
N ASN A 169 -10.33 22.70 -19.92
CA ASN A 169 -10.87 23.36 -18.74
C ASN A 169 -10.04 23.07 -17.48
N MET A 170 -8.98 22.25 -17.59
CA MET A 170 -8.08 21.91 -16.50
C MET A 170 -6.93 22.92 -16.41
N ASP A 171 -6.27 22.92 -15.25
CA ASP A 171 -4.92 23.47 -15.13
C ASP A 171 -3.94 22.56 -15.87
N ARG A 172 -3.60 22.94 -17.11
CA ARG A 172 -2.73 22.17 -17.99
C ARG A 172 -1.32 22.03 -17.42
N ASN A 173 -0.83 23.04 -16.69
CA ASN A 173 0.48 22.98 -16.04
C ASN A 173 0.48 21.95 -14.93
N ALA A 174 -0.58 21.86 -14.12
CA ALA A 174 -0.69 20.88 -13.05
C ALA A 174 -0.81 19.44 -13.60
N VAL A 175 -1.55 19.21 -14.71
CA VAL A 175 -1.59 17.89 -15.37
C VAL A 175 -0.20 17.50 -15.87
N LYS A 176 0.50 18.44 -16.54
CA LYS A 176 1.86 18.22 -17.04
C LYS A 176 2.83 17.94 -15.90
N GLN A 177 2.76 18.73 -14.81
CA GLN A 177 3.59 18.53 -13.62
C GLN A 177 3.37 17.15 -12.98
N ALA A 178 2.13 16.66 -12.90
CA ALA A 178 1.85 15.33 -12.37
C ALA A 178 2.53 14.22 -13.22
N ALA A 179 2.46 14.32 -14.55
CA ALA A 179 3.12 13.39 -15.47
C ALA A 179 4.65 13.48 -15.36
N GLU A 180 5.21 14.68 -15.37
CA GLU A 180 6.67 14.93 -15.28
C GLU A 180 7.25 14.46 -13.95
N LEU A 181 6.57 14.74 -12.83
CA LEU A 181 6.97 14.28 -11.50
C LEU A 181 7.01 12.75 -11.43
N SER A 182 6.05 12.06 -12.02
CA SER A 182 6.03 10.60 -12.04
C SER A 182 7.24 10.00 -12.78
N VAL A 183 7.72 10.68 -13.83
CA VAL A 183 8.95 10.28 -14.56
C VAL A 183 10.18 10.51 -13.70
N ASP A 184 10.27 11.67 -13.04
CA ASP A 184 11.40 11.98 -12.16
C ASP A 184 11.49 11.00 -10.99
N GLN A 185 10.36 10.64 -10.38
CA GLN A 185 10.29 9.64 -9.29
C GLN A 185 10.72 8.25 -9.77
N GLU A 186 10.26 7.81 -10.93
CA GLU A 186 10.66 6.52 -11.50
C GLU A 186 12.14 6.52 -11.88
N TYR A 187 12.64 7.61 -12.45
CA TYR A 187 14.06 7.78 -12.72
C TYR A 187 14.92 7.67 -11.45
N ILE A 188 14.51 8.31 -10.34
CA ILE A 188 15.23 8.17 -9.07
C ILE A 188 15.25 6.69 -8.66
N ARG A 189 14.12 5.98 -8.73
CA ARG A 189 14.02 4.56 -8.38
C ARG A 189 14.94 3.68 -9.22
N GLU A 190 15.07 3.96 -10.51
CA GLU A 190 16.05 3.30 -11.37
C GLU A 190 17.50 3.63 -10.97
N GLN A 191 17.79 4.89 -10.59
CA GLN A 191 19.11 5.27 -10.14
C GLN A 191 19.49 4.61 -8.81
N LEU A 192 18.55 4.38 -7.88
CA LEU A 192 18.84 3.61 -6.67
C LEU A 192 19.50 2.27 -7.00
N LYS A 193 18.97 1.54 -7.97
CA LYS A 193 19.51 0.23 -8.40
C LYS A 193 20.91 0.38 -9.02
N LYS A 194 21.12 1.40 -9.86
CA LYS A 194 22.39 1.63 -10.57
C LYS A 194 23.52 2.10 -9.63
N GLU A 195 23.17 2.95 -8.66
CA GLU A 195 24.14 3.57 -7.73
C GLU A 195 24.36 2.72 -6.46
N GLY A 196 23.72 1.55 -6.36
CA GLY A 196 23.81 0.70 -5.17
C GLY A 196 23.19 1.34 -3.92
N LEU A 197 22.08 2.03 -4.10
CA LEU A 197 21.32 2.68 -3.04
C LEU A 197 20.05 1.89 -2.72
N VAL A 198 19.54 2.08 -1.51
CA VAL A 198 18.25 1.57 -1.05
C VAL A 198 17.20 2.66 -0.91
N ALA A 199 17.64 3.91 -0.73
CA ALA A 199 16.76 5.06 -0.65
C ALA A 199 17.49 6.36 -1.00
N PHE A 200 16.69 7.37 -1.39
CA PHE A 200 17.11 8.74 -1.60
C PHE A 200 16.14 9.68 -0.89
N VAL A 201 16.66 10.67 -0.16
CA VAL A 201 15.89 11.72 0.50
C VAL A 201 16.41 13.07 0.02
N ALA A 202 15.61 13.79 -0.77
CA ALA A 202 16.03 15.07 -1.33
C ALA A 202 16.18 16.16 -0.26
N ASP A 203 17.18 17.02 -0.43
CA ASP A 203 17.31 18.24 0.36
C ASP A 203 16.09 19.14 0.17
N GLY A 204 15.62 19.75 1.26
CA GLY A 204 14.40 20.56 1.28
C GLY A 204 13.12 19.77 1.48
N SER A 205 13.16 18.42 1.53
CA SER A 205 11.97 17.61 1.83
C SER A 205 11.38 17.94 3.21
N ILE A 206 10.05 17.90 3.30
CA ILE A 206 9.31 18.06 4.57
C ILE A 206 8.85 16.67 5.02
N LEU A 207 9.61 16.08 5.93
CA LEU A 207 9.37 14.71 6.36
C LEU A 207 8.23 14.57 7.39
N PRO A 208 8.08 15.48 8.39
CA PRO A 208 7.02 15.35 9.39
C PRO A 208 5.65 15.68 8.81
N ARG A 209 4.62 15.04 9.39
CA ARG A 209 3.22 15.25 9.05
C ARG A 209 2.54 16.16 10.07
N GLU A 210 1.47 16.83 9.65
CA GLU A 210 0.72 17.79 10.47
C GLU A 210 0.23 17.18 11.80
N SER A 211 -0.19 15.92 11.77
CA SER A 211 -0.62 15.16 12.96
C SER A 211 -0.51 13.64 12.73
N GLY A 212 -0.75 12.86 13.78
CA GLY A 212 -0.77 11.40 13.69
C GLY A 212 -1.90 10.82 12.81
N VAL A 213 -2.89 11.62 12.46
CA VAL A 213 -4.05 11.24 11.62
C VAL A 213 -4.10 11.98 10.28
N SER A 214 -3.20 12.93 10.04
CA SER A 214 -3.09 13.70 8.80
C SER A 214 -1.81 13.34 8.06
N GLN A 215 -1.93 13.05 6.78
CA GLN A 215 -0.78 12.80 5.90
C GLN A 215 -0.25 14.10 5.24
N ARG A 216 -0.85 15.24 5.54
CA ARG A 216 -0.38 16.54 5.01
C ARG A 216 0.97 16.91 5.60
N PRO A 217 1.86 17.58 4.84
CA PRO A 217 3.13 18.06 5.36
C PRO A 217 2.91 19.04 6.51
N MET A 218 3.75 18.93 7.55
CA MET A 218 3.74 19.86 8.67
C MET A 218 4.18 21.25 8.21
N LYS A 219 3.43 22.27 8.57
CA LYS A 219 3.84 23.66 8.38
C LYS A 219 4.99 24.00 9.31
N ASP A 220 5.88 24.87 8.89
CA ASP A 220 7.04 25.34 9.68
C ASP A 220 7.98 24.23 10.17
N ALA A 221 7.99 23.07 9.49
CA ALA A 221 8.91 22.00 9.78
C ALA A 221 10.34 22.34 9.34
N VAL A 222 11.34 21.74 10.00
CA VAL A 222 12.73 21.82 9.56
C VAL A 222 12.87 21.05 8.23
N PRO A 223 13.27 21.71 7.13
CA PRO A 223 13.53 21.03 5.88
C PRO A 223 14.68 20.04 6.02
N PHE A 224 14.59 18.91 5.37
CA PHE A 224 15.65 17.92 5.36
C PHE A 224 16.90 18.46 4.69
N ALA A 225 18.07 18.18 5.28
CA ALA A 225 19.38 18.52 4.72
C ALA A 225 20.32 17.31 4.84
N SER A 226 20.88 16.87 3.73
CA SER A 226 21.75 15.70 3.68
C SER A 226 23.12 15.97 4.34
N PRO A 227 23.68 15.00 5.09
CA PRO A 227 25.09 15.05 5.51
C PRO A 227 26.01 15.06 4.28
N ASP A 228 27.11 15.83 4.32
CA ASP A 228 28.02 15.99 3.16
C ASP A 228 28.55 14.65 2.63
N SER A 229 28.90 13.72 3.53
CA SER A 229 29.43 12.39 3.17
C SER A 229 28.41 11.45 2.52
N MET A 230 27.12 11.72 2.68
CA MET A 230 26.03 10.94 2.09
C MET A 230 25.31 11.69 0.96
N ARG A 231 25.79 12.91 0.66
CA ARG A 231 25.17 13.76 -0.36
C ARG A 231 25.46 13.23 -1.75
N ILE A 232 24.41 13.06 -2.52
CA ILE A 232 24.48 12.72 -3.94
C ILE A 232 23.64 13.71 -4.75
N THR A 233 24.00 13.89 -6.01
CA THR A 233 23.27 14.77 -6.92
C THR A 233 22.87 13.99 -8.15
N MET A 234 21.58 14.01 -8.48
CA MET A 234 21.03 13.37 -9.67
C MET A 234 20.52 14.43 -10.65
N LYS A 235 20.72 14.18 -11.95
CA LYS A 235 20.12 15.00 -13.01
C LYS A 235 18.83 14.35 -13.45
N LEU A 236 17.72 14.85 -12.96
CA LEU A 236 16.41 14.34 -13.29
C LEU A 236 15.95 14.78 -14.69
N PRO A 237 15.08 14.01 -15.36
CA PRO A 237 14.57 14.34 -16.68
C PRO A 237 13.85 15.68 -16.79
N TYR A 238 13.07 16.07 -15.78
CA TYR A 238 12.28 17.31 -15.81
C TYR A 238 12.68 18.33 -14.76
N LYS A 239 12.87 17.92 -13.50
CA LYS A 239 13.27 18.86 -12.44
C LYS A 239 14.69 19.41 -12.62
N GLY A 240 15.56 18.72 -13.35
CA GLY A 240 16.98 19.07 -13.47
C GLY A 240 17.81 18.53 -12.31
N MET A 241 18.74 19.34 -11.78
CA MET A 241 19.66 18.90 -10.72
C MET A 241 18.91 18.81 -9.38
N LEU A 242 18.97 17.66 -8.75
CA LEU A 242 18.39 17.39 -7.43
C LEU A 242 19.46 16.78 -6.52
N THR A 243 19.68 17.40 -5.36
CA THR A 243 20.65 16.95 -4.35
C THR A 243 19.90 16.37 -3.14
N GLY A 244 20.48 15.36 -2.52
CA GLY A 244 19.89 14.72 -1.36
C GLY A 244 20.79 13.66 -0.74
N MET A 245 20.32 13.01 0.32
CA MET A 245 20.99 11.92 1.01
C MET A 245 20.71 10.60 0.30
N GLY A 246 21.76 9.91 -0.13
CA GLY A 246 21.70 8.52 -0.61
C GLY A 246 22.01 7.55 0.52
N ILE A 247 21.11 6.62 0.80
CA ILE A 247 21.34 5.50 1.72
C ILE A 247 21.84 4.32 0.90
N ARG A 248 23.07 3.86 1.17
CA ARG A 248 23.69 2.75 0.43
C ARG A 248 23.15 1.39 0.83
N LYS A 249 23.33 0.40 -0.03
CA LYS A 249 23.12 -1.01 0.30
C LYS A 249 24.01 -1.42 1.47
N GLY A 250 23.51 -2.33 2.30
CA GLY A 250 24.16 -2.81 3.52
C GLY A 250 23.31 -2.59 4.76
N VAL A 251 23.96 -2.37 5.89
CA VAL A 251 23.32 -2.14 7.19
C VAL A 251 23.47 -0.67 7.59
N THR A 252 22.37 0.07 7.57
CA THR A 252 22.33 1.48 7.99
C THR A 252 21.59 1.62 9.32
N LEU A 253 22.22 2.29 10.29
CA LEU A 253 21.58 2.65 11.56
C LEU A 253 21.14 4.11 11.54
N ILE A 254 19.96 4.36 12.09
CA ILE A 254 19.44 5.69 12.40
C ILE A 254 19.34 5.78 13.92
N VAL A 255 20.19 6.59 14.55
CA VAL A 255 20.29 6.73 16.01
C VAL A 255 19.99 8.17 16.45
N GLY A 256 19.93 8.41 17.75
CA GLY A 256 19.69 9.73 18.34
C GLY A 256 18.71 9.69 19.51
N GLY A 257 18.59 10.78 20.22
CA GLY A 257 17.69 10.92 21.36
C GLY A 257 16.20 10.81 21.00
N GLY A 258 15.35 10.70 22.01
CA GLY A 258 13.89 10.77 21.83
C GLY A 258 13.48 12.09 21.17
N TYR A 259 12.47 12.06 20.31
CA TYR A 259 11.92 13.22 19.62
C TYR A 259 12.85 13.98 18.65
N HIS A 260 13.98 13.41 18.28
CA HIS A 260 14.93 14.02 17.32
C HIS A 260 14.63 13.69 15.85
N GLY A 261 13.55 12.96 15.54
CA GLY A 261 13.08 12.71 14.17
C GLY A 261 13.48 11.36 13.55
N LYS A 262 14.02 10.40 14.35
CA LYS A 262 14.38 9.05 13.87
C LYS A 262 13.21 8.34 13.20
N SER A 263 12.09 8.16 13.92
CA SER A 263 10.90 7.49 13.41
C SER A 263 10.21 8.29 12.31
N THR A 264 10.39 9.63 12.27
CA THR A 264 9.91 10.49 11.17
C THR A 264 10.64 10.19 9.87
N LEU A 265 11.98 10.04 9.92
CA LEU A 265 12.77 9.65 8.76
C LEU A 265 12.40 8.24 8.32
N LEU A 266 12.31 7.27 9.24
CA LEU A 266 11.93 5.90 8.90
C LEU A 266 10.54 5.83 8.25
N LYS A 267 9.53 6.56 8.78
CA LYS A 267 8.20 6.63 8.17
C LYS A 267 8.19 7.27 6.78
N ALA A 268 9.08 8.23 6.54
CA ALA A 268 9.24 8.80 5.22
C ALA A 268 9.82 7.75 4.24
N LEU A 269 10.77 6.93 4.69
CA LEU A 269 11.30 5.81 3.90
C LEU A 269 10.25 4.71 3.69
N GLU A 270 9.44 4.39 4.69
CA GLU A 270 8.32 3.43 4.59
C GLU A 270 7.32 3.84 3.51
N SER A 271 6.93 5.13 3.45
CA SER A 271 6.02 5.64 2.41
C SER A 271 6.70 5.87 1.07
N GLY A 272 8.03 6.03 1.04
CA GLY A 272 8.83 6.26 -0.17
C GLY A 272 8.82 5.10 -1.19
N VAL A 273 8.21 3.97 -0.86
CA VAL A 273 7.93 2.86 -1.80
C VAL A 273 6.84 3.22 -2.80
N TYR A 274 6.04 4.24 -2.50
CA TYR A 274 5.01 4.79 -3.38
C TYR A 274 5.43 6.13 -3.96
N PRO A 275 4.97 6.50 -5.16
CA PRO A 275 5.06 7.88 -5.65
C PRO A 275 4.11 8.79 -4.86
N HIS A 276 4.51 10.04 -4.67
CA HIS A 276 3.74 11.05 -3.95
C HIS A 276 3.37 12.21 -4.87
N VAL A 277 2.27 12.91 -4.55
CA VAL A 277 1.82 14.08 -5.30
C VAL A 277 2.77 15.27 -5.13
N ALA A 278 2.75 16.19 -6.09
CA ALA A 278 3.49 17.44 -6.00
C ALA A 278 3.06 18.27 -4.77
N GLY A 279 4.05 18.80 -4.05
CA GLY A 279 3.81 19.62 -2.86
C GLY A 279 3.54 18.83 -1.58
N ASP A 280 3.68 17.51 -1.61
CA ASP A 280 3.60 16.65 -0.43
C ASP A 280 4.79 16.84 0.54
N GLY A 281 5.90 17.37 0.05
CA GLY A 281 7.15 17.49 0.80
C GLY A 281 7.96 16.18 0.86
N ARG A 282 7.37 15.03 0.50
CA ARG A 282 8.05 13.74 0.32
C ARG A 282 8.07 13.26 -1.12
N GLU A 283 7.69 14.11 -2.08
CA GLU A 283 7.61 13.73 -3.50
C GLU A 283 8.95 13.29 -4.08
N TYR A 284 10.06 13.65 -3.45
CA TYR A 284 11.41 13.20 -3.79
C TYR A 284 12.09 12.39 -2.66
N VAL A 285 11.29 11.75 -1.83
CA VAL A 285 11.73 10.68 -0.93
C VAL A 285 11.38 9.36 -1.59
N VAL A 286 12.37 8.66 -2.10
CA VAL A 286 12.18 7.43 -2.87
C VAL A 286 12.96 6.30 -2.22
N THR A 287 12.27 5.21 -1.92
CA THR A 287 12.84 3.98 -1.36
C THR A 287 12.71 2.85 -2.39
N ASP A 288 13.58 1.86 -2.33
CA ASP A 288 13.43 0.63 -3.09
C ASP A 288 12.00 0.11 -2.98
N ASP A 289 11.38 -0.18 -4.13
CA ASP A 289 9.96 -0.53 -4.22
C ASP A 289 9.61 -1.88 -3.58
N THR A 290 10.60 -2.70 -3.26
CA THR A 290 10.43 -3.97 -2.54
C THR A 290 10.59 -3.83 -1.02
N ALA A 291 10.94 -2.65 -0.51
CA ALA A 291 11.20 -2.44 0.92
C ALA A 291 9.98 -2.80 1.79
N MET A 292 10.24 -3.50 2.89
CA MET A 292 9.22 -3.93 3.85
C MET A 292 9.56 -3.50 5.27
N LYS A 293 8.54 -2.99 5.97
CA LYS A 293 8.60 -2.78 7.43
C LYS A 293 8.51 -4.12 8.14
N ILE A 294 9.53 -4.45 8.93
CA ILE A 294 9.58 -5.66 9.76
C ILE A 294 9.34 -5.27 11.21
N ARG A 295 8.43 -5.97 11.87
CA ARG A 295 8.10 -5.74 13.28
C ARG A 295 7.61 -7.02 13.97
N ALA A 296 7.53 -6.98 15.30
CA ALA A 296 6.86 -7.99 16.10
C ALA A 296 5.33 -7.81 16.05
N GLU A 297 4.59 -8.92 16.04
CA GLU A 297 3.13 -8.97 16.01
C GLU A 297 2.63 -10.10 16.93
N ASP A 298 2.54 -9.83 18.23
CA ASP A 298 2.04 -10.81 19.18
C ASP A 298 0.62 -11.27 18.82
N GLY A 299 0.38 -12.56 18.91
CA GLY A 299 -0.93 -13.15 18.66
C GLY A 299 -1.27 -13.43 17.19
N ARG A 300 -0.38 -13.12 16.23
CA ARG A 300 -0.65 -13.49 14.83
C ARG A 300 -0.50 -15.00 14.60
N SER A 301 -1.23 -15.51 13.61
CA SER A 301 -1.03 -16.88 13.13
C SER A 301 0.16 -16.96 12.16
N ILE A 302 0.82 -18.12 12.16
CA ILE A 302 1.86 -18.49 11.20
C ILE A 302 1.47 -19.84 10.59
N ARG A 303 1.65 -20.02 9.27
CA ARG A 303 1.22 -21.21 8.54
C ARG A 303 2.40 -21.82 7.77
N HIS A 304 2.95 -22.90 8.30
CA HIS A 304 4.05 -23.70 7.72
C HIS A 304 5.23 -22.87 7.18
N THR A 305 5.61 -21.79 7.92
CA THR A 305 6.75 -20.95 7.57
C THR A 305 8.04 -21.53 8.12
N ASP A 306 9.11 -21.57 7.32
CA ASP A 306 10.43 -21.99 7.77
C ASP A 306 11.11 -20.86 8.55
N ILE A 307 11.06 -20.93 9.88
CA ILE A 307 11.69 -19.92 10.76
C ILE A 307 13.06 -20.38 11.30
N SER A 308 13.58 -21.50 10.79
CA SER A 308 14.80 -22.12 11.30
C SER A 308 16.08 -21.29 11.15
N MET A 309 16.06 -20.25 10.29
CA MET A 309 17.14 -19.27 10.25
C MET A 309 17.35 -18.54 11.59
N PHE A 310 16.27 -18.36 12.34
CA PHE A 310 16.28 -17.59 13.59
C PHE A 310 15.86 -18.38 14.82
N ILE A 311 15.07 -19.43 14.67
CA ILE A 311 14.51 -20.18 15.80
C ILE A 311 14.70 -21.67 15.54
N ASN A 312 15.37 -22.33 16.46
CA ASN A 312 15.66 -23.78 16.39
C ASN A 312 15.43 -24.42 17.77
N ASP A 313 15.32 -25.74 17.78
CA ASP A 313 15.32 -26.57 19.00
C ASP A 313 14.34 -26.07 20.08
N LEU A 314 13.10 -25.80 19.66
CA LEU A 314 12.06 -25.34 20.58
C LEU A 314 11.81 -26.40 21.67
N PRO A 315 11.77 -26.00 22.97
CA PRO A 315 11.56 -26.94 24.09
C PRO A 315 10.26 -27.74 24.00
N ASN A 316 9.27 -27.25 23.26
CA ASN A 316 7.99 -27.93 23.04
C ASN A 316 8.00 -28.89 21.83
N GLY A 317 9.17 -29.06 21.18
CA GLY A 317 9.34 -29.96 20.05
C GLY A 317 8.62 -29.56 18.76
N LYS A 318 8.10 -28.32 18.66
CA LYS A 318 7.48 -27.85 17.40
C LYS A 318 8.53 -27.75 16.30
N ASP A 319 8.14 -28.19 15.10
CA ASP A 319 8.96 -28.10 13.90
C ASP A 319 9.14 -26.61 13.51
N THR A 320 10.39 -26.15 13.40
CA THR A 320 10.74 -24.78 12.99
C THR A 320 10.96 -24.63 11.48
N TYR A 321 11.09 -25.76 10.74
CA TYR A 321 11.16 -25.77 9.28
C TYR A 321 9.77 -25.68 8.62
N ALA A 322 8.74 -26.12 9.33
CA ALA A 322 7.33 -26.01 8.91
C ALA A 322 6.50 -25.48 10.07
N PHE A 323 6.91 -24.34 10.60
CA PHE A 323 6.33 -23.80 11.82
C PHE A 323 4.88 -23.37 11.63
N ASP A 324 4.00 -23.85 12.50
CA ASP A 324 2.58 -23.56 12.51
C ASP A 324 2.12 -23.15 13.92
N THR A 325 1.39 -22.05 14.02
CA THR A 325 0.78 -21.61 15.27
C THR A 325 -0.41 -20.69 15.00
N GLU A 326 -1.40 -20.73 15.92
CA GLU A 326 -2.51 -19.77 15.91
C GLU A 326 -2.14 -18.47 16.62
N ASP A 327 -1.12 -18.51 17.50
CA ASP A 327 -0.81 -17.45 18.46
C ASP A 327 0.72 -17.37 18.64
N ALA A 328 1.38 -16.56 17.83
CA ALA A 328 2.82 -16.38 17.87
C ALA A 328 3.24 -15.34 18.91
N SER A 329 4.34 -15.60 19.62
CA SER A 329 5.02 -14.57 20.43
C SER A 329 5.65 -13.48 19.54
N GLY A 330 6.06 -12.38 20.13
CA GLY A 330 6.72 -11.27 19.42
C GLY A 330 7.93 -11.71 18.62
N SER A 331 8.87 -12.46 19.24
CA SER A 331 10.07 -12.97 18.57
C SER A 331 9.73 -13.94 17.44
N THR A 332 8.79 -14.86 17.67
CA THR A 332 8.37 -15.84 16.66
C THR A 332 7.68 -15.16 15.48
N SER A 333 6.80 -14.21 15.75
CA SER A 333 6.11 -13.44 14.70
C SER A 333 7.09 -12.58 13.90
N GLN A 334 8.11 -12.02 14.53
CA GLN A 334 9.10 -11.21 13.83
C GLN A 334 10.03 -12.07 12.98
N ALA A 335 10.45 -13.25 13.46
CA ALA A 335 11.19 -14.23 12.68
C ALA A 335 10.39 -14.62 11.41
N ALA A 336 9.11 -14.94 11.58
CA ALA A 336 8.24 -15.24 10.45
C ALA A 336 8.10 -14.05 9.49
N ASN A 337 7.96 -12.81 9.99
CA ASN A 337 7.89 -11.61 9.15
C ASN A 337 9.13 -11.44 8.27
N VAL A 338 10.33 -11.72 8.80
CA VAL A 338 11.57 -11.68 8.01
C VAL A 338 11.51 -12.70 6.86
N ILE A 339 11.23 -13.97 7.18
CA ILE A 339 11.23 -15.05 6.18
C ILE A 339 10.13 -14.86 5.12
N GLU A 340 8.93 -14.45 5.54
CA GLU A 340 7.81 -14.17 4.64
C GLU A 340 8.09 -12.98 3.71
N SER A 341 8.83 -11.99 4.22
CA SER A 341 9.27 -10.85 3.40
C SER A 341 10.38 -11.27 2.41
N MET A 342 11.26 -12.20 2.80
CA MET A 342 12.23 -12.80 1.87
C MET A 342 11.51 -13.56 0.75
N GLU A 343 10.50 -14.35 1.08
CA GLU A 343 9.64 -15.06 0.09
C GLU A 343 8.96 -14.08 -0.87
N ALA A 344 8.60 -12.88 -0.39
CA ALA A 344 8.00 -11.81 -1.19
C ALA A 344 9.01 -11.05 -2.09
N GLY A 345 10.29 -11.44 -2.09
CA GLY A 345 11.34 -10.80 -2.88
C GLY A 345 11.82 -9.45 -2.35
N THR A 346 11.65 -9.19 -1.06
CA THR A 346 12.10 -7.96 -0.40
C THR A 346 13.63 -7.83 -0.45
N GLN A 347 14.11 -6.65 -0.83
CA GLN A 347 15.54 -6.32 -0.89
C GLN A 347 15.99 -5.37 0.25
N VAL A 348 15.03 -4.77 0.96
CA VAL A 348 15.32 -3.82 2.03
C VAL A 348 14.37 -4.03 3.20
N PHE A 349 14.92 -4.30 4.36
CA PHE A 349 14.18 -4.30 5.63
C PHE A 349 14.24 -2.92 6.28
N LEU A 350 13.08 -2.41 6.67
CA LEU A 350 12.92 -1.20 7.48
C LEU A 350 12.49 -1.64 8.88
N ILE A 351 13.30 -1.36 9.88
CA ILE A 351 13.09 -1.87 11.25
C ILE A 351 13.13 -0.71 12.24
N ASP A 352 12.22 -0.73 13.21
CA ASP A 352 12.23 0.17 14.37
C ASP A 352 12.37 -0.68 15.64
N GLU A 353 13.39 -0.40 16.43
CA GLU A 353 13.64 -1.10 17.70
C GLU A 353 12.42 -1.06 18.62
N ASP A 354 11.69 0.08 18.65
CA ASP A 354 10.52 0.28 19.50
C ASP A 354 9.32 -0.63 19.13
N THR A 355 9.28 -1.14 17.92
CA THR A 355 8.22 -2.06 17.44
C THR A 355 8.71 -3.50 17.27
N SER A 356 9.89 -3.79 17.74
CA SER A 356 10.57 -5.09 17.61
C SER A 356 10.60 -5.84 18.94
N ALA A 357 10.65 -7.17 18.87
CA ALA A 357 10.89 -8.00 20.04
C ALA A 357 12.37 -7.90 20.45
N THR A 358 12.63 -7.42 21.66
CA THR A 358 14.00 -7.14 22.13
C THR A 358 14.91 -8.37 22.04
N ASN A 359 14.44 -9.53 22.51
CA ASN A 359 15.18 -10.79 22.46
C ASN A 359 15.43 -11.34 21.04
N PHE A 360 14.62 -10.93 20.08
CA PHE A 360 14.85 -11.24 18.68
C PHE A 360 15.91 -10.30 18.06
N MET A 361 15.94 -9.03 18.48
CA MET A 361 16.85 -8.04 17.89
C MET A 361 18.28 -8.20 18.38
N VAL A 362 18.46 -8.29 19.69
CA VAL A 362 19.76 -8.36 20.35
C VAL A 362 19.69 -9.29 21.55
N ARG A 363 20.84 -9.77 21.97
CA ARG A 363 20.99 -10.46 23.23
C ARG A 363 22.06 -9.74 24.05
N ASP A 364 21.71 -9.36 25.27
CA ASP A 364 22.59 -8.73 26.21
C ASP A 364 23.77 -9.65 26.58
N GLU A 365 24.98 -9.10 26.68
CA GLU A 365 26.18 -9.86 26.94
C GLU A 365 26.14 -10.58 28.29
N LEU A 366 25.56 -9.94 29.32
CA LEU A 366 25.39 -10.56 30.63
C LEU A 366 24.42 -11.75 30.56
N MET A 367 23.34 -11.61 29.80
CA MET A 367 22.42 -12.71 29.54
C MET A 367 23.10 -13.87 28.81
N GLN A 368 24.00 -13.60 27.87
CA GLN A 368 24.77 -14.65 27.17
C GLN A 368 25.73 -15.41 28.08
N GLN A 369 26.24 -14.77 29.12
CA GLN A 369 27.11 -15.41 30.11
C GLN A 369 26.34 -16.31 31.09
N VAL A 370 25.10 -15.93 31.42
CA VAL A 370 24.26 -16.66 32.40
C VAL A 370 23.47 -17.80 31.74
N ILE A 371 22.93 -17.57 30.53
CA ILE A 371 22.16 -18.56 29.77
C ILE A 371 23.01 -18.99 28.58
N HIS A 372 23.50 -20.22 28.59
CA HIS A 372 24.31 -20.75 27.50
C HIS A 372 23.51 -20.80 26.18
N ARG A 373 24.23 -20.64 25.07
CA ARG A 373 23.66 -20.60 23.71
C ARG A 373 22.84 -21.85 23.41
N ASP A 374 23.26 -23.02 23.86
CA ASP A 374 22.60 -24.30 23.64
C ASP A 374 21.19 -24.41 24.27
N MET A 375 20.90 -23.53 25.23
CA MET A 375 19.57 -23.43 25.87
C MET A 375 18.67 -22.35 25.25
N GLU A 376 19.18 -21.59 24.29
CA GLU A 376 18.47 -20.47 23.68
C GLU A 376 18.03 -20.81 22.25
N PRO A 377 16.73 -21.00 22.01
CA PRO A 377 16.23 -21.35 20.69
C PRO A 377 16.32 -20.20 19.67
N ILE A 378 16.52 -18.95 20.14
CA ILE A 378 16.52 -17.77 19.28
C ILE A 378 17.94 -17.38 18.90
N THR A 379 18.23 -17.30 17.61
CA THR A 379 19.39 -16.61 17.05
C THR A 379 19.00 -15.16 16.80
N PRO A 380 19.58 -14.17 17.51
CA PRO A 380 19.20 -12.78 17.36
C PRO A 380 19.45 -12.22 15.96
N PHE A 381 18.62 -11.26 15.54
CA PHE A 381 18.72 -10.62 14.23
C PHE A 381 20.11 -9.99 13.97
N ILE A 382 20.73 -9.41 15.01
CA ILE A 382 22.06 -8.82 14.92
C ILE A 382 23.11 -9.83 14.43
N GLU A 383 22.96 -11.11 14.75
CA GLU A 383 23.89 -12.16 14.34
C GLU A 383 23.69 -12.59 12.88
N ARG A 384 22.50 -12.31 12.29
CA ARG A 384 22.11 -12.70 10.92
C ARG A 384 22.13 -11.55 9.91
N VAL A 385 22.04 -10.30 10.37
CA VAL A 385 21.83 -9.15 9.48
C VAL A 385 22.95 -8.98 8.43
N ARG A 386 24.20 -9.32 8.78
CA ARG A 386 25.33 -9.26 7.82
C ARG A 386 25.25 -10.38 6.80
N GLU A 387 24.78 -11.57 7.18
CA GLU A 387 24.55 -12.70 6.29
C GLU A 387 23.38 -12.43 5.34
N LEU A 388 22.28 -11.86 5.85
CA LEU A 388 21.15 -11.43 5.02
C LEU A 388 21.61 -10.50 3.89
N TYR A 389 22.54 -9.60 4.17
CA TYR A 389 23.10 -8.76 3.12
C TYR A 389 24.06 -9.52 2.19
N ARG A 390 25.00 -10.29 2.72
CA ARG A 390 26.07 -10.94 1.93
C ARG A 390 25.55 -12.07 1.06
N GLU A 391 24.67 -12.92 1.59
CA GLU A 391 24.21 -14.13 0.92
C GLU A 391 22.90 -13.89 0.13
N TYR A 392 22.01 -12.99 0.62
CA TYR A 392 20.70 -12.74 -0.01
C TYR A 392 20.57 -11.34 -0.62
N GLY A 393 21.56 -10.47 -0.47
CA GLY A 393 21.53 -9.09 -0.99
C GLY A 393 20.57 -8.16 -0.25
N ILE A 394 20.02 -8.58 0.89
CA ILE A 394 18.98 -7.83 1.62
C ILE A 394 19.65 -6.80 2.53
N SER A 395 19.39 -5.54 2.26
CA SER A 395 19.85 -4.42 3.07
C SER A 395 18.91 -4.16 4.26
N THR A 396 19.42 -3.55 5.30
CA THR A 396 18.63 -3.21 6.49
C THR A 396 18.82 -1.75 6.87
N VAL A 397 17.72 -1.01 7.05
CA VAL A 397 17.71 0.31 7.69
C VAL A 397 17.03 0.15 9.04
N LEU A 398 17.79 0.32 10.10
CA LEU A 398 17.35 0.09 11.48
C LEU A 398 17.37 1.39 12.29
N VAL A 399 16.24 1.77 12.86
CA VAL A 399 16.18 2.79 13.92
C VAL A 399 16.53 2.11 15.26
N ALA A 400 17.63 2.54 15.87
CA ALA A 400 18.08 2.07 17.17
C ALA A 400 18.03 3.21 18.20
N GLY A 401 17.37 2.96 19.31
CA GLY A 401 17.22 3.93 20.41
C GLY A 401 18.07 3.58 21.62
N SER A 402 18.26 2.30 21.88
CA SER A 402 18.88 1.80 23.12
C SER A 402 20.05 0.84 22.90
N SER A 403 20.10 0.12 21.77
CA SER A 403 21.14 -0.89 21.53
C SER A 403 22.34 -0.34 20.75
N GLY A 404 23.48 -0.16 21.44
CA GLY A 404 24.76 0.20 20.82
C GLY A 404 25.48 -0.96 20.13
N SER A 405 25.05 -2.20 20.33
CA SER A 405 25.73 -3.39 19.77
C SER A 405 25.77 -3.36 18.24
N TYR A 406 24.77 -2.76 17.59
CA TYR A 406 24.72 -2.61 16.14
C TYR A 406 25.82 -1.71 15.55
N PHE A 407 26.47 -0.84 16.35
CA PHE A 407 27.56 0.01 15.86
C PHE A 407 28.73 -0.79 15.28
N GLN A 408 29.00 -1.98 15.81
CA GLN A 408 30.08 -2.83 15.32
C GLN A 408 29.85 -3.37 13.91
N ILE A 409 28.59 -3.58 13.54
CA ILE A 409 28.23 -4.27 12.29
C ILE A 409 27.66 -3.35 11.21
N ALA A 410 27.30 -2.12 11.55
CA ALA A 410 26.72 -1.18 10.61
C ALA A 410 27.73 -0.72 9.55
N ASP A 411 27.26 -0.52 8.33
CA ASP A 411 28.06 0.09 7.25
C ASP A 411 27.96 1.62 7.30
N GLN A 412 26.80 2.15 7.66
CA GLN A 412 26.53 3.58 7.82
C GLN A 412 25.76 3.84 9.14
N ILE A 413 26.09 4.91 9.83
CA ILE A 413 25.43 5.33 11.06
C ILE A 413 25.06 6.81 10.95
N VAL A 414 23.76 7.08 10.99
CA VAL A 414 23.18 8.42 10.89
C VAL A 414 22.58 8.80 12.24
N GLN A 415 23.10 9.85 12.85
CA GLN A 415 22.52 10.44 14.05
C GLN A 415 21.51 11.52 13.68
N MET A 416 20.28 11.39 14.17
CA MET A 416 19.31 12.48 14.12
C MET A 416 19.49 13.40 15.31
N ASP A 417 19.77 14.67 15.04
CA ASP A 417 19.88 15.73 16.06
C ASP A 417 18.97 16.90 15.67
N LYS A 418 17.87 17.11 16.42
CA LYS A 418 16.88 18.15 16.17
C LYS A 418 16.39 18.17 14.70
N TYR A 419 16.07 16.98 14.20
CA TYR A 419 15.59 16.72 12.82
C TYR A 419 16.65 16.86 11.73
N VAL A 420 17.91 17.13 12.07
CA VAL A 420 19.03 17.19 11.12
C VAL A 420 19.85 15.90 11.21
N PRO A 421 20.03 15.17 10.11
CA PRO A 421 20.88 13.97 10.08
C PRO A 421 22.36 14.35 10.06
N LYS A 422 23.16 13.60 10.82
CA LYS A 422 24.62 13.69 10.85
C LYS A 422 25.20 12.30 10.63
N GLU A 423 26.12 12.16 9.70
CA GLU A 423 26.84 10.90 9.52
C GLU A 423 27.92 10.79 10.60
N ILE A 424 27.91 9.72 11.39
CA ILE A 424 28.80 9.52 12.53
C ILE A 424 29.46 8.13 12.55
N THR A 425 29.55 7.45 11.43
CA THR A 425 30.01 6.05 11.34
C THR A 425 31.38 5.85 11.97
N GLU A 426 32.36 6.65 11.60
CA GLU A 426 33.73 6.53 12.15
C GLU A 426 33.78 6.78 13.65
N PHE A 427 33.06 7.81 14.13
CA PHE A 427 32.99 8.13 15.54
C PHE A 427 32.34 7.00 16.34
N ALA A 428 31.21 6.48 15.89
CA ALA A 428 30.48 5.43 16.56
C ALA A 428 31.25 4.09 16.57
N LYS A 429 31.92 3.74 15.47
CA LYS A 429 32.77 2.55 15.38
C LYS A 429 33.98 2.64 16.30
N LYS A 430 34.60 3.81 16.39
CA LYS A 430 35.72 4.04 17.34
C LYS A 430 35.27 3.86 18.78
N ALA A 431 34.12 4.42 19.16
CA ALA A 431 33.54 4.23 20.46
C ALA A 431 33.19 2.76 20.77
N ALA A 432 32.68 2.04 19.73
CA ALA A 432 32.32 0.63 19.85
C ALA A 432 33.56 -0.31 19.96
N ALA A 433 34.74 0.14 19.55
CA ALA A 433 35.97 -0.67 19.59
C ALA A 433 36.44 -0.98 21.03
N ASP A 434 36.01 -0.18 22.00
CA ASP A 434 36.30 -0.39 23.43
C ASP A 434 35.41 -1.48 24.08
N TYR A 435 34.41 -1.97 23.35
CA TYR A 435 33.49 -3.01 23.79
C TYR A 435 33.86 -4.39 23.22
N PRO A 436 33.52 -5.49 23.90
CA PRO A 436 33.79 -6.83 23.40
C PRO A 436 33.21 -7.03 21.97
N ALA A 437 34.00 -7.72 21.15
CA ALA A 437 33.54 -8.04 19.78
C ALA A 437 32.35 -8.99 19.81
N LEU A 438 31.37 -8.72 18.97
CA LEU A 438 30.23 -9.63 18.77
C LEU A 438 30.71 -11.00 18.27
N LYS A 439 30.23 -12.05 18.92
CA LYS A 439 30.46 -13.42 18.47
C LYS A 439 29.35 -13.85 17.53
N PHE A 440 29.70 -14.27 16.34
CA PHE A 440 28.76 -14.77 15.33
C PHE A 440 28.75 -16.30 15.33
N PRO A 441 27.64 -16.94 14.92
CA PRO A 441 27.61 -18.36 14.66
C PRO A 441 28.66 -18.76 13.62
N GLU A 442 29.34 -19.88 13.83
CA GLU A 442 30.28 -20.45 12.85
C GLU A 442 29.50 -21.08 11.66
N GLU A 443 28.32 -21.58 11.94
CA GLU A 443 27.46 -22.21 10.93
C GLU A 443 26.64 -21.17 10.17
N LYS A 444 26.75 -21.23 8.82
CA LYS A 444 25.86 -20.46 7.94
C LYS A 444 24.42 -20.94 8.11
N PRO A 445 23.43 -20.01 8.11
CA PRO A 445 22.04 -20.40 8.12
C PRO A 445 21.73 -21.20 6.84
N LYS A 446 20.88 -22.21 6.97
CA LYS A 446 20.32 -22.88 5.82
C LYS A 446 19.36 -21.92 5.10
N GLU A 447 19.37 -21.97 3.78
CA GLU A 447 18.41 -21.20 2.98
C GLU A 447 16.97 -21.59 3.38
N PRO A 448 16.10 -20.61 3.68
CA PRO A 448 14.72 -20.90 4.01
C PRO A 448 13.99 -21.55 2.83
N SER A 449 13.14 -22.50 3.11
CA SER A 449 12.32 -23.13 2.10
C SER A 449 11.01 -22.36 1.90
N TYR A 450 10.62 -22.17 0.64
CA TYR A 450 9.36 -21.52 0.22
C TYR A 450 8.42 -22.50 -0.51
N ASP A 451 8.50 -23.80 -0.20
CA ASP A 451 7.81 -24.87 -0.93
C ASP A 451 6.43 -25.21 -0.38
N ARG A 452 5.89 -24.41 0.58
CA ARG A 452 4.55 -24.63 1.12
C ARG A 452 3.49 -24.51 0.03
N LYS A 453 2.77 -25.61 -0.18
CA LYS A 453 1.71 -25.70 -1.18
C LYS A 453 0.40 -25.22 -0.61
N VAL A 454 -0.36 -24.47 -1.42
CA VAL A 454 -1.61 -23.86 -1.00
C VAL A 454 -2.81 -24.59 -1.56
N ARG A 455 -3.79 -24.84 -0.71
CA ARG A 455 -5.05 -25.51 -1.06
C ARG A 455 -6.26 -24.67 -0.67
N ARG A 456 -7.33 -24.86 -1.40
CA ARG A 456 -8.60 -24.16 -1.18
C ARG A 456 -9.16 -24.46 0.21
N ASN A 457 -9.66 -23.40 0.87
CA ASN A 457 -10.45 -23.54 2.10
C ASN A 457 -11.91 -23.82 1.75
N PRO A 458 -12.45 -25.03 2.03
CA PRO A 458 -13.82 -25.38 1.68
C PRO A 458 -14.87 -24.56 2.43
N GLY A 459 -14.51 -23.94 3.57
CA GLY A 459 -15.40 -23.11 4.40
C GLY A 459 -15.55 -21.66 3.97
N ILE A 460 -14.84 -21.21 2.92
CA ILE A 460 -14.85 -19.78 2.52
C ILE A 460 -16.19 -19.31 1.94
N ARG A 461 -16.93 -20.22 1.28
CA ARG A 461 -18.23 -19.89 0.66
C ARG A 461 -19.38 -19.99 1.65
N GLN A 462 -20.20 -18.94 1.71
CA GLN A 462 -21.45 -18.91 2.45
C GLN A 462 -22.61 -18.78 1.46
N LYS A 463 -23.55 -19.74 1.47
CA LYS A 463 -24.69 -19.77 0.52
C LYS A 463 -24.24 -19.59 -0.93
N GLY A 464 -23.14 -20.25 -1.33
CA GLY A 464 -22.61 -20.24 -2.70
C GLY A 464 -21.81 -19.00 -3.09
N ARG A 465 -21.58 -18.03 -2.18
CA ARG A 465 -20.81 -16.81 -2.45
C ARG A 465 -19.76 -16.57 -1.36
N VAL A 466 -18.63 -15.99 -1.75
CA VAL A 466 -17.64 -15.47 -0.82
C VAL A 466 -18.06 -14.06 -0.39
N LYS A 467 -18.32 -13.89 0.90
CA LYS A 467 -18.62 -12.56 1.46
C LYS A 467 -17.32 -11.87 1.82
N LEU A 468 -17.12 -10.69 1.26
CA LEU A 468 -16.00 -9.81 1.53
C LEU A 468 -16.49 -8.53 2.20
N LYS A 469 -15.80 -8.09 3.24
CA LYS A 469 -15.99 -6.79 3.89
C LYS A 469 -14.64 -6.31 4.41
N THR A 470 -14.30 -5.07 4.12
CA THR A 470 -13.12 -4.41 4.68
C THR A 470 -13.49 -3.53 5.87
N MET A 471 -12.57 -3.39 6.81
CA MET A 471 -12.71 -2.55 8.00
C MET A 471 -11.57 -1.51 7.98
N GLY A 472 -11.80 -0.39 7.30
CA GLY A 472 -10.80 0.66 7.13
C GLY A 472 -9.52 0.13 6.49
N ARG A 473 -8.37 0.43 7.11
CA ARG A 473 -7.04 -0.06 6.74
C ARG A 473 -6.56 -1.22 7.61
N ASP A 474 -7.42 -1.73 8.50
CA ASP A 474 -6.99 -2.62 9.57
C ASP A 474 -7.24 -4.09 9.27
N ALA A 475 -8.34 -4.41 8.59
CA ALA A 475 -8.69 -5.82 8.40
C ALA A 475 -9.60 -6.09 7.19
N ILE A 476 -9.56 -7.36 6.75
CA ILE A 476 -10.45 -7.92 5.74
C ILE A 476 -11.24 -9.07 6.38
N MET A 477 -12.56 -9.01 6.30
CA MET A 477 -13.40 -10.16 6.60
C MET A 477 -13.68 -10.94 5.31
N ILE A 478 -13.35 -12.22 5.32
CA ILE A 478 -13.66 -13.15 4.24
C ILE A 478 -14.43 -14.35 4.78
N GLY A 479 -15.71 -14.46 4.41
CA GLY A 479 -16.59 -15.43 5.04
C GLY A 479 -16.80 -15.11 6.53
N HIS A 480 -16.30 -15.96 7.41
CA HIS A 480 -16.31 -15.78 8.88
C HIS A 480 -14.92 -15.42 9.44
N GLU A 481 -13.90 -15.40 8.61
CA GLU A 481 -12.52 -15.17 9.03
C GLU A 481 -12.17 -13.69 8.91
N THR A 482 -11.32 -13.23 9.82
CA THR A 482 -10.75 -11.88 9.78
C THR A 482 -9.25 -11.98 9.53
N ILE A 483 -8.79 -11.33 8.47
CA ILE A 483 -7.36 -11.13 8.19
C ILE A 483 -6.99 -9.79 8.80
N ASP A 484 -6.20 -9.80 9.85
CA ASP A 484 -5.73 -8.61 10.54
C ASP A 484 -4.50 -8.04 9.83
N LEU A 485 -4.60 -6.82 9.34
CA LEU A 485 -3.57 -6.12 8.56
C LEU A 485 -3.12 -4.81 9.22
N ARG A 486 -3.56 -4.51 10.45
CA ARG A 486 -3.26 -3.25 11.15
C ARG A 486 -1.77 -2.97 11.31
N TYR A 487 -0.96 -4.02 11.30
CA TYR A 487 0.49 -3.93 11.44
C TYR A 487 1.25 -3.99 10.09
N VAL A 488 0.54 -4.04 8.97
CA VAL A 488 1.13 -3.87 7.63
C VAL A 488 1.13 -2.37 7.32
N GLU A 489 2.10 -1.66 7.89
CA GLU A 489 2.13 -0.19 7.94
C GLU A 489 2.24 0.48 6.57
N GLN A 490 2.66 -0.25 5.54
CA GLN A 490 2.76 0.23 4.16
C GLN A 490 1.47 0.07 3.35
N LEU A 491 0.38 -0.44 3.96
CA LEU A 491 -0.97 -0.29 3.42
C LEU A 491 -1.46 1.13 3.73
N VAL A 492 -1.33 2.01 2.76
CA VAL A 492 -1.61 3.44 2.92
C VAL A 492 -3.08 3.80 2.68
N ASP A 493 -3.84 2.92 2.00
CA ASP A 493 -5.22 3.20 1.61
C ASP A 493 -6.14 1.99 1.81
N SER A 494 -7.37 2.24 2.29
CA SER A 494 -8.40 1.20 2.46
C SER A 494 -8.80 0.50 1.15
N GLU A 495 -8.61 1.15 0.01
CA GLU A 495 -8.88 0.56 -1.30
C GLU A 495 -7.87 -0.51 -1.70
N GLN A 496 -6.65 -0.47 -1.13
CA GLN A 496 -5.69 -1.58 -1.25
C GLN A 496 -6.23 -2.82 -0.53
N LEU A 497 -6.85 -2.66 0.65
CA LEU A 497 -7.48 -3.77 1.36
C LEU A 497 -8.67 -4.33 0.58
N ASN A 498 -9.46 -3.47 -0.08
CA ASN A 498 -10.54 -3.93 -0.94
C ASN A 498 -9.99 -4.81 -2.08
N THR A 499 -8.88 -4.42 -2.69
CA THR A 499 -8.22 -5.21 -3.73
C THR A 499 -7.64 -6.51 -3.17
N LEU A 500 -6.97 -6.46 -2.01
CA LEU A 500 -6.46 -7.67 -1.33
C LEU A 500 -7.59 -8.67 -1.05
N GLY A 501 -8.75 -8.20 -0.60
CA GLY A 501 -9.93 -9.06 -0.42
C GLY A 501 -10.35 -9.77 -1.72
N GLN A 502 -10.35 -9.04 -2.85
CA GLN A 502 -10.62 -9.64 -4.15
C GLN A 502 -9.53 -10.63 -4.58
N ILE A 503 -8.26 -10.33 -4.28
CA ILE A 503 -7.13 -11.23 -4.56
C ILE A 503 -7.28 -12.53 -3.74
N VAL A 504 -7.56 -12.45 -2.44
CA VAL A 504 -7.76 -13.65 -1.60
C VAL A 504 -8.91 -14.49 -2.15
N ARG A 505 -10.04 -13.86 -2.53
CA ARG A 505 -11.15 -14.56 -3.18
C ARG A 505 -10.71 -15.24 -4.48
N PHE A 506 -10.01 -14.54 -5.36
CA PHE A 506 -9.53 -15.06 -6.63
C PHE A 506 -8.58 -16.26 -6.43
N LEU A 507 -7.63 -16.13 -5.52
CA LEU A 507 -6.68 -17.21 -5.19
C LEU A 507 -7.40 -18.45 -4.66
N GLU A 508 -8.34 -18.27 -3.72
CA GLU A 508 -9.13 -19.35 -3.13
C GLU A 508 -10.06 -20.03 -4.15
N GLU A 509 -10.68 -19.27 -5.04
CA GLU A 509 -11.66 -19.82 -5.96
C GLU A 509 -11.06 -20.42 -7.22
N GLU A 510 -9.98 -19.82 -7.75
CA GLU A 510 -9.49 -20.12 -9.08
C GLU A 510 -8.08 -20.76 -9.09
N ILE A 511 -7.24 -20.47 -8.07
CA ILE A 511 -5.81 -20.78 -8.14
C ILE A 511 -5.39 -21.90 -7.19
N PHE A 512 -5.87 -21.90 -5.95
CA PHE A 512 -5.45 -22.87 -4.94
C PHE A 512 -5.92 -24.29 -5.26
N ASP A 513 -4.97 -25.20 -5.51
CA ASP A 513 -5.22 -26.56 -5.98
C ASP A 513 -4.48 -27.65 -5.19
N GLY A 514 -3.73 -27.26 -4.14
CA GLY A 514 -2.88 -28.18 -3.35
C GLY A 514 -1.58 -28.60 -4.06
N LYS A 515 -1.28 -28.02 -5.22
CA LYS A 515 -0.07 -28.35 -6.01
C LYS A 515 0.87 -27.17 -6.14
N LYS A 516 0.32 -25.96 -6.31
CA LYS A 516 1.07 -24.71 -6.43
C LYS A 516 1.57 -24.26 -5.08
N THR A 517 2.79 -23.70 -5.07
CA THR A 517 3.30 -22.97 -3.90
C THR A 517 2.58 -21.63 -3.76
N LEU A 518 2.69 -20.99 -2.58
CA LEU A 518 2.16 -19.64 -2.37
C LEU A 518 2.75 -18.65 -3.38
N GLY A 519 4.07 -18.74 -3.63
CA GLY A 519 4.75 -17.90 -4.61
C GLY A 519 4.18 -18.03 -6.01
N GLN A 520 3.96 -19.27 -6.48
CA GLN A 520 3.34 -19.52 -7.79
C GLN A 520 1.90 -18.99 -7.87
N ALA A 521 1.16 -19.04 -6.78
CA ALA A 521 -0.21 -18.53 -6.73
C ALA A 521 -0.24 -17.00 -6.76
N VAL A 522 0.61 -16.33 -5.97
CA VAL A 522 0.74 -14.88 -5.95
C VAL A 522 1.21 -14.34 -7.30
N GLU A 523 2.16 -15.00 -7.95
CA GLU A 523 2.62 -14.63 -9.30
C GLU A 523 1.48 -14.60 -10.34
N GLN A 524 0.51 -15.52 -10.23
CA GLN A 524 -0.66 -15.51 -11.13
C GLN A 524 -1.58 -14.31 -10.87
N ALA A 525 -1.77 -13.93 -9.60
CA ALA A 525 -2.51 -12.73 -9.25
C ALA A 525 -1.79 -11.47 -9.78
N GLU A 526 -0.46 -11.38 -9.62
CA GLU A 526 0.33 -10.25 -10.08
C GLU A 526 0.30 -10.10 -11.61
N LYS A 527 0.42 -11.21 -12.35
CA LYS A 527 0.26 -11.21 -13.82
C LYS A 527 -1.12 -10.67 -14.27
N LEU A 528 -2.17 -10.98 -13.52
CA LEU A 528 -3.51 -10.47 -13.81
C LEU A 528 -3.65 -9.00 -13.48
N LEU A 529 -3.07 -8.54 -12.35
CA LEU A 529 -2.98 -7.13 -11.98
C LEU A 529 -2.19 -6.32 -13.01
N ASP A 530 -1.08 -6.86 -13.54
CA ASP A 530 -0.30 -6.19 -14.58
C ASP A 530 -1.09 -6.05 -15.89
N LYS A 531 -1.87 -7.05 -16.23
CA LYS A 531 -2.64 -7.07 -17.49
C LYS A 531 -3.91 -6.23 -17.44
N ARG A 532 -4.61 -6.19 -16.29
CA ARG A 532 -5.96 -5.63 -16.17
C ARG A 532 -6.13 -4.63 -15.04
N GLY A 533 -5.05 -4.30 -14.31
CA GLY A 533 -5.14 -3.50 -13.09
C GLY A 533 -5.99 -4.16 -12.00
N PRO A 534 -6.34 -3.42 -10.94
CA PRO A 534 -7.19 -3.91 -9.85
C PRO A 534 -8.58 -4.41 -10.32
N ALA A 535 -9.10 -3.88 -11.41
CA ALA A 535 -10.35 -4.31 -12.03
C ALA A 535 -10.34 -5.80 -12.44
N GLY A 536 -9.17 -6.33 -12.79
CA GLY A 536 -8.99 -7.74 -13.17
C GLY A 536 -9.29 -8.73 -12.06
N MET A 537 -9.30 -8.31 -10.80
CA MET A 537 -9.60 -9.13 -9.64
C MET A 537 -11.10 -9.26 -9.36
N CYS A 538 -11.94 -8.49 -10.05
CA CYS A 538 -13.39 -8.47 -9.81
C CYS A 538 -14.08 -9.68 -10.44
N GLU A 539 -15.13 -10.17 -9.78
CA GLU A 539 -16.07 -11.12 -10.35
C GLU A 539 -17.11 -10.40 -11.20
N GLY A 540 -17.29 -10.85 -12.44
CA GLY A 540 -18.30 -10.30 -13.36
C GLY A 540 -17.89 -8.97 -14.01
N ASN A 541 -18.89 -8.28 -14.62
CA ASN A 541 -18.64 -7.13 -15.49
C ASN A 541 -18.75 -5.76 -14.77
N ILE A 542 -19.14 -5.74 -13.50
CA ILE A 542 -19.29 -4.49 -12.73
C ILE A 542 -18.04 -4.27 -11.89
N VAL A 543 -17.24 -3.29 -12.29
CA VAL A 543 -16.04 -2.90 -11.56
C VAL A 543 -16.40 -1.84 -10.52
N PRO A 544 -16.13 -2.09 -9.22
CA PRO A 544 -16.33 -1.07 -8.19
C PRO A 544 -15.28 0.05 -8.32
N GLY A 545 -15.64 1.26 -7.92
CA GLY A 545 -14.75 2.42 -7.97
C GLY A 545 -13.86 2.58 -6.73
N ASN A 546 -13.67 1.54 -5.92
CA ASN A 546 -12.97 1.61 -4.64
C ASN A 546 -11.88 0.54 -4.51
N LEU A 547 -11.14 0.28 -5.59
CA LEU A 547 -9.99 -0.62 -5.60
C LEU A 547 -8.73 0.18 -5.92
N ALA A 548 -7.66 -0.07 -5.18
CA ALA A 548 -6.32 0.43 -5.45
C ALA A 548 -5.32 -0.72 -5.47
N ARG A 549 -4.30 -0.64 -6.33
CA ARG A 549 -3.30 -1.70 -6.48
C ARG A 549 -2.42 -1.78 -5.23
N PRO A 550 -2.35 -2.94 -4.52
CA PRO A 550 -1.31 -3.22 -3.53
C PRO A 550 -0.02 -3.64 -4.25
N ARG A 551 1.13 -3.53 -3.57
CA ARG A 551 2.37 -4.16 -4.04
C ARG A 551 2.33 -5.67 -3.78
N ILE A 552 3.21 -6.40 -4.43
CA ILE A 552 3.33 -7.86 -4.23
C ILE A 552 3.64 -8.20 -2.75
N GLN A 553 4.41 -7.37 -2.07
CA GLN A 553 4.75 -7.52 -0.65
C GLN A 553 3.51 -7.48 0.25
N GLU A 554 2.55 -6.59 -0.02
CA GLU A 554 1.29 -6.53 0.72
C GLU A 554 0.39 -7.74 0.41
N ILE A 555 0.47 -8.30 -0.80
CA ILE A 555 -0.26 -9.54 -1.14
C ILE A 555 0.27 -10.68 -0.29
N TYR A 556 1.59 -10.87 -0.22
CA TYR A 556 2.21 -11.88 0.66
C TYR A 556 1.88 -11.62 2.13
N ALA A 557 1.98 -10.36 2.60
CA ALA A 557 1.64 -10.01 3.97
C ALA A 557 0.18 -10.36 4.32
N CYS A 558 -0.75 -10.12 3.40
CA CYS A 558 -2.16 -10.49 3.56
C CYS A 558 -2.35 -12.01 3.64
N MET A 559 -1.73 -12.76 2.71
CA MET A 559 -1.85 -14.21 2.68
C MET A 559 -1.25 -14.87 3.93
N ASN A 560 -0.12 -14.37 4.41
CA ASN A 560 0.55 -14.88 5.61
C ASN A 560 -0.21 -14.59 6.92
N ARG A 561 -1.15 -13.64 6.91
CA ARG A 561 -2.04 -13.34 8.05
C ARG A 561 -3.42 -13.98 7.92
N TYR A 562 -3.67 -14.69 6.83
CA TYR A 562 -4.92 -15.43 6.63
C TYR A 562 -4.90 -16.73 7.44
N ARG A 563 -5.56 -16.73 8.62
CA ARG A 563 -5.57 -17.86 9.57
C ARG A 563 -6.04 -19.20 8.97
N LYS A 564 -6.91 -19.16 7.97
CA LYS A 564 -7.43 -20.35 7.28
C LYS A 564 -6.72 -20.65 5.97
N LEU A 565 -5.55 -20.06 5.74
CA LEU A 565 -4.72 -20.45 4.61
C LEU A 565 -4.40 -21.94 4.72
N GLY A 566 -5.00 -22.74 3.84
CA GLY A 566 -4.71 -24.16 3.75
C GLY A 566 -3.32 -24.35 3.15
N THR A 567 -2.37 -24.82 3.95
CA THR A 567 -1.01 -25.09 3.49
C THR A 567 -0.62 -26.53 3.79
N ASP A 568 0.14 -27.15 2.88
CA ASP A 568 0.79 -28.43 3.08
C ASP A 568 2.28 -28.26 2.81
N ARG A 569 3.10 -28.76 3.70
CA ARG A 569 4.54 -28.86 3.56
C ARG A 569 4.97 -30.27 3.93
N LYS A 570 5.87 -30.85 3.16
CA LYS A 570 6.46 -32.13 3.56
C LYS A 570 7.35 -31.88 4.76
N GLU A 571 7.11 -32.63 5.85
CA GLU A 571 8.06 -32.73 6.94
C GLU A 571 9.41 -33.19 6.37
N ARG A 572 10.50 -32.60 6.86
CA ARG A 572 11.83 -33.16 6.58
C ARG A 572 11.95 -34.43 7.39
N GLY A 573 11.94 -35.58 6.69
CA GLY A 573 12.23 -36.89 7.28
C GLY A 573 13.68 -36.98 7.77
#